data_0aba1978b9ff995a56c1b1c8fb3858a1
#
_entry.id   0aba1978b9ff995a56c1b1c8fb3858a1
#
_cell.length_a   1.000
_cell.length_b   1.000
_cell.length_c   1.000
_cell.angle_alpha   90.00
_cell.angle_beta   90.00
_cell.angle_gamma   90.00
#
_symmetry.space_group_name_H-M   'P 1'
#
loop_
_entity.id
_entity.type
_entity.pdbx_description
1 polymer ?
#
loop_
_entity_poly.entity_id
_entity_poly.type
_entity_poly.pdbx_seq_one_letter_code
_entity_poly.pdbx_strand_id
1 'polypeptide(L)'
;MKTVTQILFTILIALLMLAGCASKPSPNLCPTVCDGLVAYYPFYGDATDKSGNGQDGKVVGASLTKDRNGYQNHAYSFDGVDDYVQFENIQFGESSFTISITGKFNSLSDDWNEKSWTRGAMSHSHEKSSFWFGFIFHKDGKKNLFFSIREKPDTWAEVITTKINPLEYNVYTGVADRGNNSIRLYVNGELIGQETWDGSVFSSSNKWYLGMVGSPSWEKKHGKHLDGQIDEVRVYNRALSADEVKELYLFTSAFP
;
A
#
# COMPACT_ATOMS: atom_id res chain seq x y z
N MET A 1 -65.49 -19.65 8.68
CA MET A 1 -64.57 -20.46 7.89
C MET A 1 -63.75 -19.51 7.00
N LYS A 2 -62.48 -19.33 7.32
CA LYS A 2 -61.59 -18.60 6.38
C LYS A 2 -61.28 -19.53 5.21
N THR A 3 -61.50 -19.04 4.00
CA THR A 3 -61.30 -19.85 2.79
C THR A 3 -59.84 -20.21 2.61
N VAL A 4 -59.55 -21.37 2.02
CA VAL A 4 -58.18 -21.90 1.70
C VAL A 4 -57.34 -20.83 0.98
N THR A 5 -57.97 -19.97 0.18
CA THR A 5 -57.38 -18.88 -0.56
C THR A 5 -56.77 -17.79 0.37
N GLN A 6 -57.39 -17.51 1.54
CA GLN A 6 -56.85 -16.55 2.49
C GLN A 6 -55.64 -17.08 3.27
N ILE A 7 -55.59 -18.38 3.51
CA ILE A 7 -54.47 -19.03 4.19
C ILE A 7 -53.25 -19.09 3.26
N LEU A 8 -53.46 -19.39 1.96
CA LEU A 8 -52.40 -19.37 0.95
C LEU A 8 -51.79 -17.96 0.73
N PHE A 9 -52.65 -16.92 0.79
CA PHE A 9 -52.20 -15.55 0.64
C PHE A 9 -51.34 -15.07 1.83
N THR A 10 -51.74 -15.49 3.06
CA THR A 10 -50.96 -15.15 4.28
C THR A 10 -49.63 -15.89 4.35
N ILE A 11 -49.53 -17.13 3.85
CA ILE A 11 -48.29 -17.90 3.79
C ILE A 11 -47.36 -17.33 2.71
N LEU A 12 -47.90 -16.87 1.57
CA LEU A 12 -47.12 -16.23 0.53
C LEU A 12 -46.49 -14.89 0.95
N ILE A 13 -47.25 -14.09 1.74
CA ILE A 13 -46.71 -12.81 2.29
C ILE A 13 -45.69 -13.10 3.40
N ALA A 14 -45.82 -14.13 4.21
CA ALA A 14 -44.83 -14.52 5.20
C ALA A 14 -43.54 -15.05 4.56
N LEU A 15 -43.63 -15.76 3.42
CA LEU A 15 -42.43 -16.20 2.67
C LEU A 15 -41.70 -15.04 1.98
N LEU A 16 -42.40 -13.98 1.55
CA LEU A 16 -41.78 -12.79 0.97
C LEU A 16 -41.05 -11.93 2.00
N MET A 17 -41.43 -12.01 3.28
CA MET A 17 -40.77 -11.25 4.35
C MET A 17 -39.48 -11.91 4.87
N LEU A 18 -39.22 -13.18 4.54
CA LEU A 18 -37.98 -13.89 4.92
C LEU A 18 -36.87 -13.80 3.85
N ALA A 19 -37.17 -13.19 2.69
CA ALA A 19 -36.18 -12.97 1.61
C ALA A 19 -35.48 -11.59 1.70
N GLY A 20 -35.60 -10.86 2.78
CA GLY A 20 -35.25 -9.46 2.87
C GLY A 20 -34.11 -9.07 3.82
N CYS A 21 -33.15 -9.95 4.07
CA CYS A 21 -31.84 -9.56 4.64
C CYS A 21 -30.69 -10.22 3.89
N ALA A 22 -30.72 -10.15 2.56
CA ALA A 22 -29.48 -10.09 1.84
C ALA A 22 -28.93 -8.68 2.12
N SER A 23 -27.95 -8.57 3.01
CA SER A 23 -27.12 -7.38 3.08
C SER A 23 -26.70 -7.04 1.66
N LYS A 24 -27.08 -5.85 1.17
CA LYS A 24 -26.49 -5.33 -0.07
C LYS A 24 -24.99 -5.53 0.09
N PRO A 25 -24.29 -6.14 -0.87
CA PRO A 25 -22.85 -6.09 -0.85
C PRO A 25 -22.50 -4.61 -0.73
N SER A 26 -21.70 -4.26 0.26
CA SER A 26 -21.15 -2.91 0.36
C SER A 26 -20.59 -2.59 -1.01
N PRO A 27 -20.82 -1.42 -1.58
CA PRO A 27 -20.24 -1.07 -2.87
C PRO A 27 -18.74 -1.29 -2.73
N ASN A 28 -18.18 -2.26 -3.48
CA ASN A 28 -16.76 -2.43 -3.58
C ASN A 28 -16.22 -1.08 -4.04
N LEU A 29 -15.57 -0.37 -3.11
CA LEU A 29 -14.95 0.92 -3.38
C LEU A 29 -13.63 0.71 -4.15
N CYS A 30 -13.65 -0.19 -5.11
CA CYS A 30 -12.55 -0.32 -6.05
C CYS A 30 -12.91 0.47 -7.30
N PRO A 31 -12.36 1.66 -7.47
CA PRO A 31 -12.71 2.53 -8.58
C PRO A 31 -12.08 2.10 -9.91
N THR A 32 -10.98 1.35 -9.89
CA THR A 32 -10.27 0.83 -11.07
C THR A 32 -9.37 -0.34 -10.67
N VAL A 33 -9.00 -1.22 -11.61
CA VAL A 33 -8.11 -2.38 -11.40
C VAL A 33 -8.45 -3.14 -10.12
N CYS A 34 -9.61 -3.81 -10.09
CA CYS A 34 -10.14 -4.46 -8.88
C CYS A 34 -9.67 -5.90 -8.70
N ASP A 35 -9.32 -6.57 -9.78
CA ASP A 35 -8.88 -7.96 -9.72
C ASP A 35 -7.58 -8.08 -8.92
N GLY A 36 -7.59 -8.98 -7.92
CA GLY A 36 -6.47 -9.22 -7.03
C GLY A 36 -6.22 -8.13 -5.97
N LEU A 37 -7.08 -7.13 -5.83
CA LEU A 37 -6.96 -6.10 -4.79
C LEU A 37 -7.22 -6.72 -3.40
N VAL A 38 -6.20 -6.70 -2.54
CA VAL A 38 -6.26 -7.27 -1.18
C VAL A 38 -6.31 -6.22 -0.08
N ALA A 39 -5.86 -5.00 -0.34
CA ALA A 39 -6.02 -3.86 0.58
C ALA A 39 -6.07 -2.54 -0.19
N TYR A 40 -6.92 -1.61 0.27
CA TYR A 40 -7.06 -0.27 -0.31
C TYR A 40 -7.32 0.77 0.78
N TYR A 41 -6.41 1.72 0.88
CA TYR A 41 -6.47 2.80 1.87
C TYR A 41 -6.49 4.16 1.14
N PRO A 42 -7.67 4.74 0.87
CA PRO A 42 -7.79 6.09 0.32
C PRO A 42 -7.62 7.19 1.40
N PHE A 43 -7.50 6.80 2.66
CA PHE A 43 -7.35 7.69 3.82
C PHE A 43 -8.42 8.78 3.98
N TYR A 44 -9.65 8.49 3.57
CA TYR A 44 -10.80 9.39 3.72
C TYR A 44 -11.26 9.46 5.17
N GLY A 45 -10.54 10.23 6.01
CA GLY A 45 -10.82 10.45 7.42
C GLY A 45 -10.25 9.38 8.37
N ASP A 46 -9.80 8.24 7.85
CA ASP A 46 -9.25 7.15 8.65
C ASP A 46 -8.33 6.22 7.82
N ALA A 47 -7.77 5.18 8.46
CA ALA A 47 -6.98 4.15 7.82
C ALA A 47 -7.77 2.83 7.61
N THR A 48 -9.08 2.92 7.42
CA THR A 48 -9.95 1.77 7.16
C THR A 48 -9.69 1.20 5.77
N ASP A 49 -9.58 -0.12 5.67
CA ASP A 49 -9.46 -0.84 4.40
C ASP A 49 -10.79 -0.78 3.62
N LYS A 50 -10.75 -0.19 2.45
CA LYS A 50 -11.90 -0.06 1.55
C LYS A 50 -11.95 -1.16 0.47
N SER A 51 -11.02 -2.12 0.48
CA SER A 51 -11.07 -3.28 -0.42
C SER A 51 -12.18 -4.28 -0.07
N GLY A 52 -12.65 -4.24 1.18
CA GLY A 52 -13.64 -5.18 1.71
C GLY A 52 -13.03 -6.40 2.40
N ASN A 53 -11.70 -6.48 2.53
CA ASN A 53 -11.00 -7.60 3.17
C ASN A 53 -10.73 -7.39 4.66
N GLY A 54 -11.05 -6.19 5.21
CA GLY A 54 -10.99 -5.90 6.63
C GLY A 54 -9.57 -5.77 7.19
N GLN A 55 -8.64 -5.28 6.39
CA GLN A 55 -7.23 -5.10 6.74
C GLN A 55 -6.97 -3.69 7.32
N ASP A 56 -7.78 -3.24 8.25
CA ASP A 56 -7.73 -1.87 8.80
C ASP A 56 -6.35 -1.53 9.38
N GLY A 57 -5.90 -0.30 9.11
CA GLY A 57 -4.64 0.24 9.59
C GLY A 57 -4.75 0.81 11.00
N LYS A 58 -3.77 0.51 11.86
CA LYS A 58 -3.59 1.14 13.17
C LYS A 58 -2.62 2.31 13.04
N VAL A 59 -3.14 3.53 13.16
CA VAL A 59 -2.34 4.76 13.10
C VAL A 59 -1.63 4.99 14.44
N VAL A 60 -0.35 5.36 14.38
CA VAL A 60 0.48 5.75 15.52
C VAL A 60 1.21 7.04 15.15
N GLY A 61 0.93 8.12 15.84
CA GLY A 61 1.53 9.45 15.66
C GLY A 61 0.98 10.21 14.46
N ALA A 62 0.95 9.60 13.26
CA ALA A 62 0.60 10.26 12.02
C ALA A 62 -0.74 11.00 12.04
N SER A 63 -0.79 12.15 11.40
CA SER A 63 -1.92 13.07 11.44
C SER A 63 -2.61 13.19 10.09
N LEU A 64 -3.95 13.26 10.08
CA LEU A 64 -4.70 13.54 8.87
C LEU A 64 -4.37 14.93 8.32
N THR A 65 -4.22 15.01 7.00
CA THR A 65 -3.86 16.24 6.29
C THR A 65 -4.60 16.34 4.96
N LYS A 66 -4.28 17.37 4.18
CA LYS A 66 -4.78 17.51 2.81
C LYS A 66 -4.13 16.50 1.88
N ASP A 67 -4.93 15.94 0.99
CA ASP A 67 -4.44 15.13 -0.13
C ASP A 67 -3.74 15.99 -1.21
N ARG A 68 -3.34 15.34 -2.31
CA ARG A 68 -2.75 15.99 -3.49
C ARG A 68 -3.65 17.03 -4.17
N ASN A 69 -4.97 16.95 -3.98
CA ASN A 69 -5.96 17.84 -4.58
C ASN A 69 -6.44 18.93 -3.61
N GLY A 70 -5.97 18.92 -2.36
CA GLY A 70 -6.29 19.90 -1.33
C GLY A 70 -7.50 19.56 -0.45
N TYR A 71 -8.10 18.38 -0.61
CA TYR A 71 -9.20 17.92 0.25
C TYR A 71 -8.70 17.58 1.64
N GLN A 72 -9.33 18.16 2.67
CA GLN A 72 -8.96 17.98 4.07
C GLN A 72 -9.22 16.53 4.52
N ASN A 73 -8.28 15.99 5.33
CA ASN A 73 -8.40 14.67 5.94
C ASN A 73 -8.46 13.51 4.93
N HIS A 74 -7.81 13.66 3.78
CA HIS A 74 -7.75 12.62 2.74
C HIS A 74 -6.32 12.07 2.53
N ALA A 75 -5.39 12.43 3.41
CA ALA A 75 -4.03 11.90 3.43
C ALA A 75 -3.51 11.83 4.86
N TYR A 76 -2.45 11.07 5.11
CA TYR A 76 -1.68 11.11 6.34
C TYR A 76 -0.35 11.83 6.16
N SER A 77 -0.01 12.67 7.15
CA SER A 77 1.29 13.31 7.31
C SER A 77 2.09 12.57 8.36
N PHE A 78 3.36 12.36 8.06
CA PHE A 78 4.37 11.70 8.89
C PHE A 78 5.49 12.71 9.18
N ASP A 79 5.94 12.81 10.43
CA ASP A 79 6.86 13.86 10.89
C ASP A 79 8.35 13.47 10.81
N GLY A 80 8.64 12.23 10.42
CA GLY A 80 10.01 11.70 10.31
C GLY A 80 10.63 11.26 11.64
N VAL A 81 9.87 11.25 12.74
CA VAL A 81 10.36 10.96 14.10
C VAL A 81 9.91 9.57 14.57
N ASP A 82 8.61 9.34 14.70
CA ASP A 82 8.03 8.09 15.23
C ASP A 82 6.65 7.75 14.65
N ASP A 83 6.22 8.44 13.61
CA ASP A 83 4.94 8.25 12.95
C ASP A 83 4.93 7.00 12.05
N TYR A 84 3.88 6.19 12.17
CA TYR A 84 3.63 5.07 11.25
C TYR A 84 2.16 4.62 11.25
N VAL A 85 1.79 3.84 10.22
CA VAL A 85 0.55 3.05 10.22
C VAL A 85 0.93 1.58 10.16
N GLN A 86 0.40 0.78 11.09
CA GLN A 86 0.60 -0.68 11.13
C GLN A 86 -0.59 -1.39 10.54
N PHE A 87 -0.35 -2.35 9.66
CA PHE A 87 -1.34 -3.27 9.13
C PHE A 87 -1.00 -4.70 9.57
N GLU A 88 -2.02 -5.51 9.76
CA GLU A 88 -1.85 -6.93 10.10
C GLU A 88 -2.52 -7.78 9.02
N ASN A 89 -1.95 -8.96 8.75
CA ASN A 89 -2.54 -9.98 7.87
C ASN A 89 -2.74 -9.59 6.39
N ILE A 90 -2.09 -8.56 5.86
CA ILE A 90 -2.06 -8.37 4.41
C ILE A 90 -1.32 -9.57 3.80
N GLN A 91 -2.09 -10.48 3.19
CA GLN A 91 -1.58 -11.71 2.62
C GLN A 91 -1.42 -11.56 1.12
N PHE A 92 -0.19 -11.66 0.61
CA PHE A 92 0.05 -11.88 -0.83
C PHE A 92 0.74 -13.21 -1.12
N GLY A 93 0.88 -14.05 -0.11
CA GLY A 93 1.42 -15.39 -0.26
C GLY A 93 2.86 -15.43 -0.79
N GLU A 94 3.26 -16.61 -1.27
CA GLU A 94 4.53 -16.83 -1.99
C GLU A 94 4.38 -16.54 -3.50
N SER A 95 3.43 -15.70 -3.90
CA SER A 95 3.08 -15.42 -5.29
C SER A 95 3.52 -14.00 -5.70
N SER A 96 3.24 -13.65 -6.94
CA SER A 96 3.38 -12.29 -7.43
C SER A 96 2.55 -11.31 -6.62
N PHE A 97 3.01 -10.07 -6.50
CA PHE A 97 2.26 -9.01 -5.83
C PHE A 97 2.56 -7.63 -6.43
N THR A 98 1.71 -6.66 -6.13
CA THR A 98 1.92 -5.26 -6.50
C THR A 98 1.57 -4.36 -5.33
N ILE A 99 2.38 -3.34 -5.12
CA ILE A 99 2.13 -2.27 -4.15
C ILE A 99 2.16 -0.94 -4.89
N SER A 100 1.11 -0.13 -4.71
CA SER A 100 1.05 1.23 -5.24
C SER A 100 0.85 2.22 -4.10
N ILE A 101 1.64 3.28 -4.07
CA ILE A 101 1.63 4.33 -3.04
C ILE A 101 1.61 5.68 -3.73
N THR A 102 0.65 6.52 -3.38
CA THR A 102 0.62 7.93 -3.77
C THR A 102 1.13 8.78 -2.63
N GLY A 103 2.18 9.56 -2.86
CA GLY A 103 2.75 10.36 -1.79
C GLY A 103 3.82 11.35 -2.24
N LYS A 104 4.20 12.23 -1.32
CA LYS A 104 5.35 13.11 -1.43
C LYS A 104 6.19 13.07 -0.16
N PHE A 105 7.48 13.35 -0.27
CA PHE A 105 8.45 13.21 0.81
C PHE A 105 9.16 14.52 1.03
N ASN A 106 8.96 15.15 2.22
CA ASN A 106 9.32 16.55 2.46
C ASN A 106 10.79 16.74 2.79
N SER A 107 11.38 15.81 3.54
CA SER A 107 12.64 16.11 4.17
C SER A 107 13.79 15.35 3.60
N LEU A 108 14.74 16.13 3.43
CA LEU A 108 16.16 15.90 3.33
C LEU A 108 16.80 16.53 4.56
N SER A 109 16.42 16.11 5.78
CA SER A 109 17.07 16.69 6.95
C SER A 109 18.56 16.42 6.91
N ASP A 110 19.35 17.47 7.06
CA ASP A 110 20.81 17.47 7.04
C ASP A 110 21.44 16.72 8.23
N ASP A 111 20.64 16.14 9.11
CA ASP A 111 21.08 15.32 10.25
C ASP A 111 21.58 13.94 9.83
N TRP A 112 22.59 13.96 9.00
CA TRP A 112 23.32 12.76 8.58
C TRP A 112 24.38 12.39 9.61
N ASN A 113 24.03 11.54 10.54
CA ASN A 113 25.04 10.70 11.12
C ASN A 113 25.22 9.47 10.20
N GLU A 114 26.40 8.92 10.11
CA GLU A 114 26.82 7.88 9.14
C GLU A 114 25.99 6.57 9.13
N LYS A 115 24.88 6.51 9.86
CA LYS A 115 24.05 5.31 10.09
C LYS A 115 22.61 5.40 9.59
N SER A 116 22.17 6.50 8.99
CA SER A 116 20.78 6.66 8.58
C SER A 116 20.60 6.46 7.08
N TRP A 117 20.30 5.24 6.68
CA TRP A 117 20.38 4.78 5.29
C TRP A 117 19.05 4.85 4.55
N THR A 118 17.90 4.81 5.22
CA THR A 118 16.65 4.54 4.51
C THR A 118 15.48 5.19 5.21
N ARG A 119 14.65 5.92 4.45
CA ARG A 119 13.32 6.36 4.87
C ARG A 119 12.30 5.52 4.13
N GLY A 120 11.57 4.66 4.84
CA GLY A 120 10.62 3.75 4.23
C GLY A 120 9.28 4.40 4.00
N ALA A 121 8.75 4.32 2.77
CA ALA A 121 7.35 4.57 2.53
C ALA A 121 6.51 3.41 3.03
N MET A 122 6.90 2.18 2.70
CA MET A 122 6.23 0.96 3.15
C MET A 122 7.22 -0.18 3.30
N SER A 123 7.04 -0.99 4.33
CA SER A 123 7.86 -2.19 4.54
C SER A 123 7.05 -3.33 5.14
N HIS A 124 7.44 -4.54 4.79
CA HIS A 124 7.01 -5.75 5.49
C HIS A 124 8.03 -6.09 6.56
N SER A 125 7.58 -6.17 7.79
CA SER A 125 8.48 -6.09 8.93
C SER A 125 8.82 -7.41 9.57
N HIS A 126 10.08 -7.54 9.85
CA HIS A 126 10.74 -8.01 11.07
C HIS A 126 12.24 -7.76 10.88
N GLU A 127 13.10 -8.11 11.86
CA GLU A 127 14.58 -8.09 11.72
C GLU A 127 15.10 -8.74 10.41
N LYS A 128 14.21 -9.38 9.66
CA LYS A 128 14.40 -10.02 8.36
C LYS A 128 13.27 -9.59 7.41
N SER A 129 13.21 -8.30 7.09
CA SER A 129 12.18 -7.73 6.19
C SER A 129 12.14 -8.43 4.83
N SER A 130 10.94 -8.69 4.33
CA SER A 130 10.74 -9.36 3.05
C SER A 130 10.82 -8.42 1.87
N PHE A 131 10.35 -7.18 2.03
CA PHE A 131 10.50 -6.14 1.03
C PHE A 131 10.61 -4.77 1.69
N TRP A 132 11.19 -3.84 0.95
CA TRP A 132 11.25 -2.43 1.28
C TRP A 132 10.87 -1.60 0.07
N PHE A 133 10.03 -0.61 0.29
CA PHE A 133 9.70 0.38 -0.70
C PHE A 133 9.88 1.77 -0.09
N GLY A 134 10.75 2.58 -0.64
CA GLY A 134 11.06 3.87 -0.04
C GLY A 134 12.17 4.61 -0.73
N PHE A 135 12.75 5.58 0.00
CA PHE A 135 13.80 6.45 -0.49
C PHE A 135 15.06 6.32 0.32
N ILE A 136 16.19 6.30 -0.38
CA ILE A 136 17.53 6.50 0.19
C ILE A 136 17.96 7.92 -0.17
N PHE A 137 18.27 8.70 0.85
CA PHE A 137 18.83 10.03 0.67
C PHE A 137 20.33 9.96 0.94
N HIS A 138 21.13 10.48 0.02
CA HIS A 138 22.58 10.47 0.12
C HIS A 138 23.11 11.82 0.58
N LYS A 139 24.26 11.79 1.29
CA LYS A 139 24.95 12.96 1.82
C LYS A 139 25.38 13.97 0.72
N ASP A 140 25.53 13.52 -0.53
CA ASP A 140 25.83 14.34 -1.70
C ASP A 140 24.57 14.98 -2.33
N GLY A 141 23.42 14.90 -1.66
CA GLY A 141 22.13 15.42 -2.13
C GLY A 141 21.41 14.53 -3.12
N LYS A 142 21.96 13.37 -3.47
CA LYS A 142 21.28 12.41 -4.32
C LYS A 142 20.12 11.74 -3.57
N LYS A 143 19.07 11.47 -4.30
CA LYS A 143 17.85 10.85 -3.81
C LYS A 143 17.59 9.62 -4.65
N ASN A 144 17.57 8.46 -4.02
CA ASN A 144 17.23 7.22 -4.69
C ASN A 144 15.88 6.74 -4.23
N LEU A 145 14.96 6.52 -5.16
CA LEU A 145 13.81 5.67 -4.94
C LEU A 145 14.26 4.23 -5.14
N PHE A 146 13.80 3.33 -4.30
CA PHE A 146 14.09 1.90 -4.44
C PHE A 146 12.86 1.06 -4.17
N PHE A 147 12.80 -0.09 -4.82
CA PHE A 147 11.92 -1.20 -4.53
C PHE A 147 12.76 -2.46 -4.41
N SER A 148 12.81 -3.06 -3.24
CA SER A 148 13.68 -4.20 -2.92
C SER A 148 12.88 -5.34 -2.34
N ILE A 149 13.17 -6.56 -2.78
CA ILE A 149 12.65 -7.80 -2.22
C ILE A 149 13.82 -8.64 -1.70
N ARG A 150 13.69 -9.14 -0.49
CA ARG A 150 14.68 -10.04 0.10
C ARG A 150 14.35 -11.47 -0.33
N GLU A 151 15.25 -12.06 -1.09
CA GLU A 151 15.13 -13.43 -1.60
C GLU A 151 15.59 -14.46 -0.57
N LYS A 152 16.73 -14.20 0.06
CA LYS A 152 17.41 -15.05 1.07
C LYS A 152 18.06 -14.15 2.12
N PRO A 153 18.57 -14.71 3.22
CA PRO A 153 19.46 -13.96 4.10
C PRO A 153 20.58 -13.32 3.26
N ASP A 154 20.70 -12.00 3.33
CA ASP A 154 21.73 -11.22 2.65
C ASP A 154 21.70 -11.17 1.11
N THR A 155 20.58 -11.58 0.48
CA THR A 155 20.38 -11.49 -0.98
C THR A 155 19.10 -10.69 -1.27
N TRP A 156 19.22 -9.71 -2.18
CA TRP A 156 18.13 -8.80 -2.54
C TRP A 156 18.01 -8.68 -4.06
N ALA A 157 16.79 -8.74 -4.58
CA ALA A 157 16.45 -8.15 -5.85
C ALA A 157 16.07 -6.69 -5.62
N GLU A 158 16.69 -5.76 -6.33
CA GLU A 158 16.51 -4.33 -6.04
C GLU A 158 16.53 -3.47 -7.32
N VAL A 159 15.49 -2.67 -7.50
CA VAL A 159 15.46 -1.59 -8.51
C VAL A 159 15.69 -0.27 -7.81
N ILE A 160 16.70 0.48 -8.27
CA ILE A 160 17.04 1.81 -7.74
C ILE A 160 17.01 2.84 -8.86
N THR A 161 16.51 4.04 -8.56
CA THR A 161 16.54 5.17 -9.49
C THR A 161 16.77 6.50 -8.78
N THR A 162 17.45 7.42 -9.48
CA THR A 162 17.69 8.80 -9.05
C THR A 162 16.86 9.83 -9.81
N LYS A 163 16.06 9.39 -10.79
CA LYS A 163 15.40 10.26 -11.79
C LYS A 163 14.04 10.80 -11.32
N ILE A 164 13.88 11.09 -10.02
CA ILE A 164 12.57 11.44 -9.45
C ILE A 164 12.69 12.65 -8.57
N ASN A 165 11.68 13.55 -8.62
CA ASN A 165 11.49 14.59 -7.64
C ASN A 165 10.53 14.11 -6.54
N PRO A 166 11.00 13.65 -5.37
CA PRO A 166 10.16 13.16 -4.30
C PRO A 166 9.39 14.26 -3.56
N LEU A 167 9.72 15.54 -3.76
CA LEU A 167 9.05 16.68 -3.11
C LEU A 167 7.68 16.97 -3.71
N GLU A 168 7.36 16.35 -4.84
CA GLU A 168 6.07 16.41 -5.49
C GLU A 168 5.30 15.11 -5.26
N TYR A 169 3.98 15.19 -5.31
CA TYR A 169 3.16 13.97 -5.30
C TYR A 169 3.42 13.14 -6.55
N ASN A 170 3.74 11.88 -6.34
CA ASN A 170 3.88 10.89 -7.38
C ASN A 170 3.14 9.61 -6.99
N VAL A 171 2.79 8.81 -7.99
CA VAL A 171 2.31 7.44 -7.83
C VAL A 171 3.48 6.49 -8.04
N TYR A 172 3.88 5.80 -7.00
CA TYR A 172 4.98 4.84 -6.99
C TYR A 172 4.41 3.43 -6.99
N THR A 173 4.75 2.61 -7.97
CA THR A 173 4.24 1.24 -8.05
C THR A 173 5.38 0.24 -8.19
N GLY A 174 5.51 -0.65 -7.21
CA GLY A 174 6.41 -1.80 -7.24
C GLY A 174 5.64 -3.06 -7.61
N VAL A 175 6.12 -3.77 -8.63
CA VAL A 175 5.53 -5.02 -9.12
C VAL A 175 6.53 -6.15 -8.95
N ALA A 176 6.17 -7.19 -8.20
CA ALA A 176 6.89 -8.45 -8.10
C ALA A 176 6.18 -9.50 -8.96
N ASP A 177 6.83 -9.97 -10.00
CA ASP A 177 6.27 -10.88 -11.01
C ASP A 177 7.03 -12.20 -11.02
N ARG A 178 6.53 -13.17 -10.26
CA ARG A 178 7.14 -14.50 -10.16
C ARG A 178 7.07 -15.28 -11.47
N GLY A 179 6.01 -15.06 -12.28
CA GLY A 179 5.83 -15.74 -13.56
C GLY A 179 6.92 -15.34 -14.57
N ASN A 180 7.42 -14.12 -14.48
CA ASN A 180 8.46 -13.57 -15.35
C ASN A 180 9.82 -13.41 -14.65
N ASN A 181 9.97 -13.91 -13.42
CA ASN A 181 11.19 -13.80 -12.60
C ASN A 181 11.73 -12.36 -12.55
N SER A 182 10.86 -11.38 -12.29
CA SER A 182 11.23 -9.98 -12.32
C SER A 182 10.57 -9.14 -11.26
N ILE A 183 11.26 -8.09 -10.83
CA ILE A 183 10.67 -6.96 -10.14
C ILE A 183 10.74 -5.71 -11.01
N ARG A 184 9.72 -4.89 -10.96
CA ARG A 184 9.58 -3.67 -11.76
C ARG A 184 9.19 -2.50 -10.88
N LEU A 185 9.76 -1.34 -11.16
CA LEU A 185 9.43 -0.08 -10.49
C LEU A 185 8.87 0.90 -11.51
N TYR A 186 7.70 1.42 -11.22
CA TYR A 186 7.02 2.44 -12.01
C TYR A 186 6.87 3.72 -11.19
N VAL A 187 6.91 4.85 -11.87
CA VAL A 187 6.54 6.15 -11.32
C VAL A 187 5.61 6.84 -12.30
N ASN A 188 4.47 7.29 -11.79
CA ASN A 188 3.43 7.94 -12.59
C ASN A 188 3.01 7.11 -13.83
N GLY A 189 2.93 5.79 -13.65
CA GLY A 189 2.57 4.85 -14.71
C GLY A 189 3.67 4.50 -15.70
N GLU A 190 4.85 5.12 -15.60
CA GLU A 190 5.98 4.89 -16.49
C GLU A 190 6.98 3.91 -15.85
N LEU A 191 7.45 2.91 -16.62
CA LEU A 191 8.48 1.97 -16.15
C LEU A 191 9.82 2.69 -15.99
N ILE A 192 10.36 2.69 -14.77
CA ILE A 192 11.63 3.33 -14.44
C ILE A 192 12.78 2.34 -14.42
N GLY A 193 12.52 1.10 -14.01
CA GLY A 193 13.52 0.05 -13.98
C GLY A 193 12.93 -1.33 -13.71
N GLN A 194 13.73 -2.33 -14.05
CA GLN A 194 13.41 -3.75 -13.86
C GLN A 194 14.68 -4.51 -13.51
N GLU A 195 14.56 -5.49 -12.61
CA GLU A 195 15.63 -6.40 -12.22
C GLU A 195 15.14 -7.85 -12.18
N THR A 196 16.07 -8.78 -12.24
CA THR A 196 15.77 -10.21 -12.07
C THR A 196 15.47 -10.52 -10.62
N TRP A 197 14.50 -11.39 -10.40
CA TRP A 197 14.10 -11.89 -9.10
C TRP A 197 13.90 -13.41 -9.18
N ASP A 198 14.41 -14.17 -8.20
CA ASP A 198 14.32 -15.64 -8.20
C ASP A 198 12.93 -16.18 -7.83
N GLY A 199 11.97 -15.28 -7.59
CA GLY A 199 10.59 -15.62 -7.23
C GLY A 199 10.39 -15.94 -5.75
N SER A 200 11.44 -15.94 -4.95
CA SER A 200 11.35 -16.17 -3.51
C SER A 200 11.12 -14.87 -2.73
N VAL A 201 10.42 -14.98 -1.61
CA VAL A 201 10.25 -13.89 -0.64
C VAL A 201 10.61 -14.43 0.73
N PHE A 202 11.68 -13.89 1.30
CA PHE A 202 12.08 -14.26 2.65
C PHE A 202 11.20 -13.52 3.67
N SER A 203 10.15 -14.18 4.17
CA SER A 203 9.19 -13.60 5.12
C SER A 203 9.17 -14.34 6.46
N SER A 204 9.01 -13.59 7.54
CA SER A 204 8.86 -14.13 8.90
C SER A 204 7.78 -13.45 9.73
N SER A 205 6.99 -12.55 9.16
CA SER A 205 5.99 -11.75 9.88
C SER A 205 4.77 -11.45 9.00
N ASN A 206 3.62 -11.22 9.65
CA ASN A 206 2.40 -10.77 8.98
C ASN A 206 2.15 -9.26 9.19
N LYS A 207 3.14 -8.52 9.68
CA LYS A 207 2.99 -7.09 9.97
C LYS A 207 3.61 -6.23 8.88
N TRP A 208 2.89 -5.21 8.50
CA TRP A 208 3.29 -4.23 7.52
C TRP A 208 3.28 -2.86 8.14
N TYR A 209 4.18 -2.02 7.70
CA TYR A 209 4.30 -0.65 8.19
C TYR A 209 4.37 0.32 7.03
N LEU A 210 3.57 1.38 7.12
CA LEU A 210 3.64 2.57 6.29
C LEU A 210 4.31 3.67 7.11
N GLY A 211 5.22 4.42 6.52
CA GLY A 211 5.93 5.50 7.20
C GLY A 211 7.21 5.07 7.94
N MET A 212 7.57 3.78 7.90
CA MET A 212 8.83 3.31 8.51
C MET A 212 9.43 2.11 7.78
N VAL A 213 10.71 1.82 8.04
CA VAL A 213 11.40 0.61 7.59
C VAL A 213 11.60 -0.33 8.76
N GLY A 214 11.26 -1.60 8.58
CA GLY A 214 11.43 -2.61 9.61
C GLY A 214 10.32 -2.59 10.66
N SER A 215 10.65 -2.83 11.91
CA SER A 215 9.71 -2.80 13.04
C SER A 215 10.11 -1.73 14.05
N PRO A 216 9.20 -1.30 14.94
CA PRO A 216 9.53 -0.31 15.98
C PRO A 216 10.72 -0.70 16.87
N SER A 217 10.99 -2.00 17.02
CA SER A 217 12.16 -2.50 17.78
C SER A 217 13.47 -2.44 16.99
N TRP A 218 13.41 -2.66 15.68
CA TRP A 218 14.56 -2.61 14.78
C TRP A 218 14.95 -1.17 14.46
N GLU A 219 13.96 -0.34 14.27
CA GLU A 219 14.08 1.08 13.89
C GLU A 219 14.85 1.89 14.95
N LYS A 220 14.62 1.65 16.24
CA LYS A 220 15.40 2.30 17.32
C LYS A 220 16.94 2.18 17.13
N LYS A 221 17.41 1.26 16.30
CA LYS A 221 18.83 1.03 16.02
C LYS A 221 19.27 1.48 14.64
N HIS A 222 18.39 1.44 13.64
CA HIS A 222 18.80 1.45 12.22
C HIS A 222 17.91 2.27 11.27
N GLY A 223 16.71 2.65 11.65
CA GLY A 223 15.73 3.26 10.75
C GLY A 223 15.47 4.73 11.01
N LYS A 224 14.92 5.39 10.01
CA LYS A 224 14.23 6.67 10.19
C LYS A 224 12.83 6.56 9.64
N HIS A 225 11.92 7.18 10.33
CA HIS A 225 10.56 7.35 9.89
C HIS A 225 10.47 8.25 8.67
N LEU A 226 9.39 8.12 7.94
CA LEU A 226 9.06 8.96 6.81
C LEU A 226 8.77 10.38 7.29
N ASP A 227 9.37 11.36 6.64
CA ASP A 227 8.92 12.75 6.69
C ASP A 227 8.25 13.05 5.34
N GLY A 228 6.92 13.17 5.36
CA GLY A 228 6.18 13.29 4.12
C GLY A 228 4.68 13.10 4.29
N GLN A 229 4.01 12.94 3.16
CA GLN A 229 2.58 12.70 3.11
C GLN A 229 2.28 11.53 2.20
N ILE A 230 1.37 10.64 2.65
CA ILE A 230 0.83 9.55 1.85
C ILE A 230 -0.67 9.74 1.74
N ASP A 231 -1.14 9.76 0.51
CA ASP A 231 -2.52 10.02 0.11
C ASP A 231 -3.29 8.71 -0.09
N GLU A 232 -2.66 7.73 -0.74
CA GLU A 232 -3.32 6.48 -1.09
C GLU A 232 -2.35 5.30 -1.09
N VAL A 233 -2.84 4.13 -0.65
CA VAL A 233 -2.11 2.86 -0.77
C VAL A 233 -3.02 1.77 -1.30
N ARG A 234 -2.51 0.99 -2.28
CA ARG A 234 -3.16 -0.23 -2.79
C ARG A 234 -2.19 -1.40 -2.80
N VAL A 235 -2.70 -2.56 -2.45
CA VAL A 235 -1.94 -3.82 -2.44
C VAL A 235 -2.71 -4.88 -3.23
N TYR A 236 -2.01 -5.56 -4.13
CA TYR A 236 -2.57 -6.63 -4.97
C TYR A 236 -1.81 -7.92 -4.73
N ASN A 237 -2.49 -9.06 -4.75
CA ASN A 237 -1.90 -10.40 -4.65
C ASN A 237 -1.49 -10.99 -6.02
N ARG A 238 -1.25 -10.14 -6.99
CA ARG A 238 -0.77 -10.49 -8.33
C ARG A 238 0.14 -9.41 -8.90
N ALA A 239 0.90 -9.76 -9.92
CA ALA A 239 1.59 -8.78 -10.74
C ALA A 239 0.58 -8.03 -11.62
N LEU A 240 0.59 -6.70 -11.56
CA LEU A 240 -0.10 -5.86 -12.53
C LEU A 240 0.70 -5.79 -13.82
N SER A 241 0.00 -5.76 -14.96
CA SER A 241 0.59 -5.46 -16.25
C SER A 241 0.96 -3.97 -16.34
N ALA A 242 1.76 -3.61 -17.34
CA ALA A 242 2.11 -2.20 -17.57
C ALA A 242 0.88 -1.33 -17.89
N ASP A 243 -0.08 -1.89 -18.62
CA ASP A 243 -1.33 -1.19 -18.95
C ASP A 243 -2.20 -0.95 -17.71
N GLU A 244 -2.29 -1.95 -16.80
CA GLU A 244 -3.00 -1.81 -15.54
C GLU A 244 -2.32 -0.80 -14.60
N VAL A 245 -0.99 -0.78 -14.53
CA VAL A 245 -0.25 0.24 -13.77
C VAL A 245 -0.51 1.64 -14.33
N LYS A 246 -0.56 1.77 -15.64
CA LYS A 246 -0.88 3.03 -16.30
C LYS A 246 -2.34 3.45 -16.06
N GLU A 247 -3.28 2.52 -16.14
CA GLU A 247 -4.69 2.76 -15.82
C GLU A 247 -4.84 3.22 -14.36
N LEU A 248 -4.17 2.55 -13.44
CA LEU A 248 -4.16 2.90 -12.02
C LEU A 248 -3.66 4.33 -11.80
N TYR A 249 -2.55 4.72 -12.44
CA TYR A 249 -2.04 6.09 -12.39
C TYR A 249 -3.02 7.11 -12.95
N LEU A 250 -3.58 6.85 -14.14
CA LEU A 250 -4.54 7.77 -14.79
C LEU A 250 -5.77 7.97 -13.93
N PHE A 251 -6.29 6.91 -13.32
CA PHE A 251 -7.40 7.00 -12.39
C PHE A 251 -7.02 7.82 -11.15
N THR A 252 -5.93 7.47 -10.49
CA THR A 252 -5.44 8.16 -9.29
C THR A 252 -5.16 9.65 -9.55
N SER A 253 -4.71 10.01 -10.76
CA SER A 253 -4.45 11.41 -11.13
C SER A 253 -5.68 12.19 -11.59
N ALA A 254 -6.76 11.51 -12.01
CA ALA A 254 -7.95 12.15 -12.57
C ALA A 254 -9.05 12.39 -11.53
N PHE A 255 -9.08 11.62 -10.47
CA PHE A 255 -10.13 11.69 -9.45
C PHE A 255 -9.54 12.09 -8.10
N PRO A 256 -10.19 13.05 -7.43
CA PRO A 256 -9.82 13.49 -6.11
C PRO A 256 -10.18 12.43 -5.04
#